data_f24dca98adc0264ee22372e8f1cc1e97
#
_entry.id   f24dca98adc0264ee22372e8f1cc1e97
#
_cell.length_a   1.000
_cell.length_b   1.000
_cell.length_c   1.000
_cell.angle_alpha   90.00
_cell.angle_beta   90.00
_cell.angle_gamma   90.00
#
_symmetry.space_group_name_H-M   'P 1'
#
loop_
_entity.id
_entity.type
_entity.pdbx_description
1 polymer ?
#
loop_
_entity_poly.entity_id
_entity_poly.type
_entity_poly.pdbx_seq_one_letter_code
_entity_poly.pdbx_strand_id
1 'polypeptide(L)'
;MKAKAAVFMGANVPFEVREFEVTETPAGYGRSELIASGVCGTDIHFHNGKLAIDAPTVIGHEFVGKLVDCDADEAAKYGLAVGDNVIADIAVPCGECLLCKSGDDANCVNMKVTNGGSIYEAPYLYGGYAEVNYTPLSNLVKIPSELDPAMTATFACPGPTAIHSFCLAERAGISFGGDTVAVVQGMGPVGCFAMLYLKAMCVKKIYNILRKADSKKIELAKRVGADEVLCLDDEGEEAITAKLQAENGGLGVDLCFEASGAPAAIKQGIDILRNRGVYLVPGQYSFSGGVEIQPQLITFKALQILGSSQYSMVDVRKYLEFLCANPQTHDTIKALGSLYSVSDINQAFDDAKARKNIKTLLVK
;
A
#
# COMPACT_ATOMS: atom_id res chain seq x y z
N MET A 1 25.61 -20.67 -2.52
CA MET A 1 25.28 -19.65 -1.49
C MET A 1 23.88 -19.92 -1.03
N LYS A 2 23.60 -19.79 0.27
CA LYS A 2 22.25 -19.98 0.82
C LYS A 2 21.62 -18.66 1.21
N ALA A 3 20.30 -18.59 1.15
CA ALA A 3 19.49 -17.47 1.60
C ALA A 3 18.34 -17.97 2.49
N LYS A 4 18.04 -17.22 3.54
CA LYS A 4 16.88 -17.50 4.40
C LYS A 4 15.61 -16.92 3.79
N ALA A 5 14.50 -17.63 4.01
CA ALA A 5 13.17 -17.14 3.69
C ALA A 5 12.18 -17.58 4.76
N ALA A 6 11.18 -16.74 4.98
CA ALA A 6 10.03 -17.03 5.83
C ALA A 6 8.95 -17.68 4.96
N VAL A 7 8.75 -18.98 5.16
CA VAL A 7 7.77 -19.79 4.44
C VAL A 7 6.41 -19.68 5.13
N PHE A 8 5.41 -19.22 4.42
CA PHE A 8 4.02 -19.26 4.85
C PHE A 8 3.50 -20.70 4.76
N MET A 9 3.12 -21.27 5.89
CA MET A 9 2.72 -22.66 6.01
C MET A 9 1.21 -22.89 5.90
N GLY A 10 0.44 -21.80 5.81
CA GLY A 10 -1.01 -21.82 5.76
C GLY A 10 -1.65 -20.87 6.77
N ALA A 11 -2.96 -20.70 6.64
CA ALA A 11 -3.71 -19.80 7.50
C ALA A 11 -3.66 -20.23 8.98
N ASN A 12 -3.38 -19.28 9.86
CA ASN A 12 -3.24 -19.45 11.31
C ASN A 12 -2.11 -20.40 11.74
N VAL A 13 -1.14 -20.64 10.85
CA VAL A 13 0.07 -21.42 11.14
C VAL A 13 1.26 -20.47 11.20
N PRO A 14 2.16 -20.58 12.19
CA PRO A 14 3.39 -19.80 12.22
C PRO A 14 4.22 -19.99 10.95
N PHE A 15 4.93 -18.96 10.52
CA PHE A 15 5.92 -19.07 9.45
C PHE A 15 7.08 -19.97 9.89
N GLU A 16 7.61 -20.73 8.93
CA GLU A 16 8.85 -21.47 9.11
C GLU A 16 10.00 -20.75 8.41
N VAL A 17 11.07 -20.44 9.13
CA VAL A 17 12.30 -19.91 8.50
C VAL A 17 13.10 -21.07 7.96
N ARG A 18 13.34 -21.06 6.64
CA ARG A 18 14.10 -22.11 5.94
C ARG A 18 15.24 -21.48 5.15
N GLU A 19 16.29 -22.29 4.91
CA GLU A 19 17.39 -21.95 4.01
C GLU A 19 17.19 -22.60 2.65
N PHE A 20 17.39 -21.81 1.59
CA PHE A 20 17.31 -22.24 0.20
C PHE A 20 18.65 -22.04 -0.49
N GLU A 21 19.01 -22.94 -1.40
CA GLU A 21 20.14 -22.72 -2.29
C GLU A 21 19.80 -21.58 -3.27
N VAL A 22 20.70 -20.61 -3.38
CA VAL A 22 20.59 -19.55 -4.39
C VAL A 22 21.03 -20.15 -5.72
N THR A 23 20.10 -20.22 -6.66
CA THR A 23 20.30 -20.82 -7.98
C THR A 23 20.76 -19.79 -9.01
N GLU A 24 21.05 -20.26 -10.23
CA GLU A 24 21.21 -19.37 -11.39
C GLU A 24 19.94 -18.57 -11.64
N THR A 25 20.11 -17.33 -12.12
CA THR A 25 19.00 -16.45 -12.43
C THR A 25 18.30 -16.92 -13.72
N PRO A 26 16.99 -17.21 -13.68
CA PRO A 26 16.25 -17.60 -14.87
C PRO A 26 16.27 -16.51 -15.95
N ALA A 27 16.17 -16.91 -17.21
CA ALA A 27 16.08 -15.97 -18.33
C ALA A 27 14.88 -15.01 -18.15
N GLY A 28 15.11 -13.72 -18.37
CA GLY A 28 14.11 -12.67 -18.20
C GLY A 28 13.87 -12.23 -16.75
N TYR A 29 14.60 -12.81 -15.78
CA TYR A 29 14.50 -12.45 -14.35
C TYR A 29 15.72 -11.65 -13.89
N GLY A 30 15.51 -10.86 -12.85
CA GLY A 30 16.56 -10.28 -12.03
C GLY A 30 16.60 -10.97 -10.66
N ARG A 31 17.80 -11.24 -10.16
CA ARG A 31 18.03 -11.68 -8.79
C ARG A 31 18.47 -10.48 -7.97
N SER A 32 17.73 -10.20 -6.90
CA SER A 32 17.99 -9.08 -6.01
C SER A 32 18.25 -9.54 -4.58
N GLU A 33 19.18 -8.89 -3.89
CA GLU A 33 19.40 -9.06 -2.46
C GLU A 33 18.53 -8.09 -1.69
N LEU A 34 17.93 -8.57 -0.59
CA LEU A 34 17.02 -7.81 0.26
C LEU A 34 17.71 -6.58 0.87
N ILE A 35 17.08 -5.42 0.70
CA ILE A 35 17.33 -4.21 1.49
C ILE A 35 16.24 -4.10 2.55
N ALA A 36 14.97 -4.11 2.14
CA ALA A 36 13.84 -4.18 3.05
C ALA A 36 12.59 -4.69 2.32
N SER A 37 11.73 -5.41 3.04
CA SER A 37 10.43 -5.87 2.51
C SER A 37 9.32 -5.60 3.51
N GLY A 38 8.27 -4.91 3.06
CA GLY A 38 7.15 -4.52 3.91
C GLY A 38 6.18 -5.66 4.20
N VAL A 39 5.63 -5.68 5.42
CA VAL A 39 4.46 -6.49 5.77
C VAL A 39 3.20 -5.68 5.46
N CYS A 40 2.37 -6.21 4.58
CA CYS A 40 1.11 -5.61 4.13
C CYS A 40 -0.10 -6.14 4.92
N GLY A 41 -1.18 -5.36 4.94
CA GLY A 41 -2.48 -5.82 5.42
C GLY A 41 -2.98 -7.06 4.68
N THR A 42 -2.69 -7.18 3.38
CA THR A 42 -3.00 -8.35 2.55
C THR A 42 -2.34 -9.62 3.08
N ASP A 43 -1.08 -9.55 3.50
CA ASP A 43 -0.35 -10.69 4.05
C ASP A 43 -0.96 -11.15 5.39
N ILE A 44 -1.42 -10.17 6.21
CA ILE A 44 -2.17 -10.45 7.44
C ILE A 44 -3.51 -11.11 7.12
N HIS A 45 -4.19 -10.72 6.04
CA HIS A 45 -5.43 -11.36 5.60
C HIS A 45 -5.20 -12.79 5.11
N PHE A 46 -4.12 -13.09 4.39
CA PHE A 46 -3.71 -14.47 4.07
C PHE A 46 -3.47 -15.28 5.36
N HIS A 47 -2.69 -14.72 6.27
CA HIS A 47 -2.36 -15.42 7.51
C HIS A 47 -3.59 -15.66 8.40
N ASN A 48 -4.59 -14.78 8.37
CA ASN A 48 -5.84 -14.95 9.13
C ASN A 48 -6.91 -15.77 8.38
N GLY A 49 -6.61 -16.27 7.17
CA GLY A 49 -7.54 -17.06 6.35
C GLY A 49 -8.70 -16.26 5.73
N LYS A 50 -8.59 -14.91 5.68
CA LYS A 50 -9.59 -14.03 5.03
C LYS A 50 -9.42 -13.95 3.52
N LEU A 51 -8.23 -14.24 3.04
CA LEU A 51 -7.89 -14.38 1.62
C LEU A 51 -7.20 -15.72 1.42
N ALA A 52 -7.48 -16.37 0.29
CA ALA A 52 -6.85 -17.63 -0.06
C ALA A 52 -5.53 -17.43 -0.80
N ILE A 53 -4.54 -18.23 -0.46
CA ILE A 53 -3.28 -18.39 -1.18
C ILE A 53 -2.79 -19.83 -0.99
N ASP A 54 -2.17 -20.39 -2.02
CA ASP A 54 -1.57 -21.72 -1.94
C ASP A 54 -0.40 -21.73 -0.95
N ALA A 55 -0.33 -22.80 -0.16
CA ALA A 55 0.72 -23.01 0.82
C ALA A 55 1.25 -24.46 0.73
N PRO A 56 2.56 -24.70 1.06
CA PRO A 56 3.52 -23.71 1.54
C PRO A 56 4.12 -22.84 0.41
N THR A 57 4.36 -21.56 0.70
CA THR A 57 4.96 -20.60 -0.25
C THR A 57 5.71 -19.49 0.49
N VAL A 58 6.59 -18.74 -0.21
CA VAL A 58 7.15 -17.49 0.31
C VAL A 58 6.27 -16.34 -0.16
N ILE A 59 5.60 -15.67 0.78
CA ILE A 59 4.77 -14.50 0.48
C ILE A 59 5.57 -13.19 0.61
N GLY A 60 4.87 -12.05 0.57
CA GLY A 60 5.45 -10.72 0.59
C GLY A 60 5.54 -10.14 -0.82
N HIS A 61 5.14 -8.87 -0.95
CA HIS A 61 5.01 -8.19 -2.24
C HIS A 61 5.48 -6.73 -2.20
N GLU A 62 6.19 -6.35 -1.17
CA GLU A 62 6.73 -5.00 -0.99
C GLU A 62 8.26 -5.05 -0.94
N PHE A 63 8.87 -5.82 -1.84
CA PHE A 63 10.30 -6.06 -1.84
C PHE A 63 11.07 -4.90 -2.45
N VAL A 64 12.03 -4.39 -1.69
CA VAL A 64 13.08 -3.46 -2.17
C VAL A 64 14.42 -4.15 -2.01
N GLY A 65 15.19 -4.21 -3.07
CA GLY A 65 16.46 -4.91 -3.08
C GLY A 65 17.50 -4.27 -3.98
N LYS A 66 18.70 -4.82 -3.91
CA LYS A 66 19.79 -4.52 -4.83
C LYS A 66 19.87 -5.59 -5.90
N LEU A 67 19.73 -5.21 -7.16
CA LEU A 67 19.87 -6.12 -8.30
C LEU A 67 21.33 -6.59 -8.38
N VAL A 68 21.56 -7.90 -8.21
CA VAL A 68 22.91 -8.47 -8.12
C VAL A 68 23.25 -9.40 -9.29
N ASP A 69 22.23 -9.85 -10.05
CA ASP A 69 22.44 -10.74 -11.19
C ASP A 69 21.25 -10.66 -12.15
N CYS A 70 21.52 -10.57 -13.45
CA CYS A 70 20.55 -10.61 -14.54
C CYS A 70 21.29 -10.68 -15.89
N ASP A 71 20.58 -11.00 -16.96
CA ASP A 71 21.06 -10.77 -18.31
C ASP A 71 21.14 -9.27 -18.59
N ALA A 72 22.31 -8.76 -18.98
CA ALA A 72 22.56 -7.32 -19.15
C ALA A 72 21.77 -6.71 -20.32
N ASP A 73 21.63 -7.44 -21.44
CA ASP A 73 20.93 -6.97 -22.64
C ASP A 73 19.42 -6.93 -22.40
N GLU A 74 18.89 -7.91 -21.67
CA GLU A 74 17.49 -7.91 -21.25
C GLU A 74 17.21 -6.79 -20.24
N ALA A 75 18.04 -6.61 -19.22
CA ALA A 75 17.90 -5.58 -18.20
C ALA A 75 17.92 -4.16 -18.81
N ALA A 76 18.79 -3.93 -19.81
CA ALA A 76 18.87 -2.65 -20.49
C ALA A 76 17.56 -2.22 -21.16
N LYS A 77 16.71 -3.15 -21.60
CA LYS A 77 15.37 -2.85 -22.15
C LYS A 77 14.44 -2.16 -21.16
N TYR A 78 14.68 -2.36 -19.86
CA TYR A 78 13.92 -1.79 -18.76
C TYR A 78 14.68 -0.67 -18.04
N GLY A 79 15.83 -0.25 -18.56
CA GLY A 79 16.70 0.77 -17.94
C GLY A 79 17.36 0.31 -16.64
N LEU A 80 17.58 -1.01 -16.51
CA LEU A 80 18.16 -1.65 -15.33
C LEU A 80 19.60 -2.10 -15.60
N ALA A 81 20.40 -2.13 -14.55
CA ALA A 81 21.74 -2.70 -14.53
C ALA A 81 22.04 -3.35 -13.17
N VAL A 82 22.92 -4.33 -13.16
CA VAL A 82 23.46 -4.91 -11.92
C VAL A 82 24.06 -3.78 -11.07
N GLY A 83 23.70 -3.78 -9.79
CA GLY A 83 24.05 -2.73 -8.82
C GLY A 83 22.95 -1.72 -8.55
N ASP A 84 21.91 -1.66 -9.39
CA ASP A 84 20.76 -0.78 -9.15
C ASP A 84 19.95 -1.23 -7.92
N ASN A 85 19.45 -0.25 -7.16
CA ASN A 85 18.40 -0.50 -6.17
C ASN A 85 17.05 -0.51 -6.89
N VAL A 86 16.20 -1.48 -6.55
CA VAL A 86 14.94 -1.71 -7.26
C VAL A 86 13.77 -1.97 -6.32
N ILE A 87 12.57 -1.61 -6.75
CA ILE A 87 11.30 -2.07 -6.20
C ILE A 87 10.77 -3.18 -7.09
N ALA A 88 10.33 -4.29 -6.51
CA ALA A 88 9.61 -5.34 -7.22
C ALA A 88 8.10 -5.03 -7.19
N ASP A 89 7.51 -4.75 -8.36
CA ASP A 89 6.06 -4.64 -8.51
C ASP A 89 5.44 -6.04 -8.56
N ILE A 90 4.40 -6.26 -7.75
CA ILE A 90 3.72 -7.56 -7.68
C ILE A 90 2.85 -7.82 -8.92
N ALA A 91 2.28 -6.80 -9.53
CA ALA A 91 1.25 -6.94 -10.55
C ALA A 91 1.84 -7.29 -11.92
N VAL A 92 1.38 -8.39 -12.51
CA VAL A 92 1.73 -8.80 -13.88
C VAL A 92 0.46 -8.80 -14.73
N PRO A 93 0.06 -7.65 -15.30
CA PRO A 93 -1.11 -7.56 -16.15
C PRO A 93 -0.90 -8.31 -17.46
N CYS A 94 -1.98 -8.87 -18.05
CA CYS A 94 -1.87 -9.68 -19.27
C CYS A 94 -1.57 -8.87 -20.55
N GLY A 95 -1.76 -7.56 -20.54
CA GLY A 95 -1.58 -6.69 -21.71
C GLY A 95 -2.64 -6.79 -22.80
N GLU A 96 -3.53 -7.80 -22.74
CA GLU A 96 -4.43 -8.15 -23.85
C GLU A 96 -5.93 -7.89 -23.58
N CYS A 97 -6.34 -7.90 -22.31
CA CYS A 97 -7.73 -7.68 -21.94
C CYS A 97 -8.18 -6.23 -22.20
N LEU A 98 -9.50 -6.01 -22.19
CA LEU A 98 -10.08 -4.69 -22.42
C LEU A 98 -9.50 -3.62 -21.48
N LEU A 99 -9.32 -3.95 -20.18
CA LEU A 99 -8.81 -3.01 -19.19
C LEU A 99 -7.35 -2.67 -19.44
N CYS A 100 -6.48 -3.65 -19.73
CA CYS A 100 -5.10 -3.37 -20.12
C CYS A 100 -5.01 -2.46 -21.35
N LYS A 101 -5.81 -2.74 -22.39
CA LYS A 101 -5.84 -1.95 -23.63
C LYS A 101 -6.38 -0.55 -23.45
N SER A 102 -7.22 -0.32 -22.44
CA SER A 102 -7.74 1.01 -22.08
C SER A 102 -6.81 1.81 -21.14
N GLY A 103 -5.65 1.23 -20.76
CA GLY A 103 -4.71 1.86 -19.83
C GLY A 103 -5.09 1.72 -18.35
N ASP A 104 -5.97 0.74 -18.04
CA ASP A 104 -6.36 0.38 -16.68
C ASP A 104 -5.86 -1.04 -16.33
N ASP A 105 -4.57 -1.24 -16.48
CA ASP A 105 -3.89 -2.51 -16.26
C ASP A 105 -3.88 -2.97 -14.80
N ALA A 106 -4.02 -2.05 -13.86
CA ALA A 106 -4.21 -2.35 -12.44
C ALA A 106 -5.46 -3.20 -12.16
N ASN A 107 -6.48 -3.12 -13.02
CA ASN A 107 -7.71 -3.90 -12.94
C ASN A 107 -7.75 -5.06 -13.97
N CYS A 108 -6.60 -5.56 -14.39
CA CYS A 108 -6.50 -6.66 -15.34
C CYS A 108 -7.29 -7.89 -14.85
N VAL A 109 -8.20 -8.41 -15.71
CA VAL A 109 -9.02 -9.58 -15.36
C VAL A 109 -8.25 -10.89 -15.36
N ASN A 110 -7.05 -10.91 -15.96
CA ASN A 110 -6.14 -12.05 -16.00
C ASN A 110 -4.84 -11.73 -15.25
N MET A 111 -4.93 -10.95 -14.18
CA MET A 111 -3.77 -10.53 -13.39
C MET A 111 -3.01 -11.76 -12.87
N LYS A 112 -1.70 -11.78 -13.08
CA LYS A 112 -0.76 -12.68 -12.43
C LYS A 112 0.05 -11.90 -11.40
N VAL A 113 0.77 -12.62 -10.55
CA VAL A 113 1.60 -12.03 -9.49
C VAL A 113 3.03 -12.55 -9.57
N THR A 114 3.99 -11.70 -9.20
CA THR A 114 5.42 -12.06 -9.24
C THR A 114 5.83 -12.96 -8.08
N ASN A 115 5.13 -12.91 -6.95
CA ASN A 115 5.44 -13.68 -5.74
C ASN A 115 4.74 -15.05 -5.66
N GLY A 116 4.08 -15.48 -6.74
CA GLY A 116 3.45 -16.80 -6.83
C GLY A 116 4.43 -17.84 -7.39
N GLY A 117 5.04 -18.64 -6.54
CA GLY A 117 5.94 -19.68 -6.98
C GLY A 117 6.10 -20.81 -5.98
N SER A 118 6.54 -21.99 -6.48
CA SER A 118 6.76 -23.18 -5.68
C SER A 118 8.04 -23.06 -4.87
N ILE A 119 8.00 -23.45 -3.60
CA ILE A 119 9.21 -23.61 -2.77
C ILE A 119 9.94 -24.95 -3.04
N TYR A 120 9.42 -25.79 -3.91
CA TYR A 120 9.97 -27.11 -4.27
C TYR A 120 10.67 -27.11 -5.62
N GLU A 121 10.52 -26.04 -6.40
CA GLU A 121 11.09 -25.88 -7.73
C GLU A 121 11.94 -24.61 -7.80
N ALA A 122 13.17 -24.73 -8.35
CA ALA A 122 14.05 -23.58 -8.52
C ALA A 122 13.35 -22.48 -9.36
N PRO A 123 13.58 -21.21 -9.03
CA PRO A 123 14.54 -20.67 -8.07
C PRO A 123 13.97 -20.48 -6.64
N TYR A 124 12.82 -21.03 -6.27
CA TYR A 124 12.20 -21.10 -4.95
C TYR A 124 11.74 -19.75 -4.35
N LEU A 125 12.52 -18.68 -4.54
CA LEU A 125 12.45 -17.43 -3.78
C LEU A 125 11.77 -16.32 -4.60
N TYR A 126 10.47 -16.45 -4.82
CA TYR A 126 9.66 -15.47 -5.57
C TYR A 126 9.04 -14.40 -4.68
N GLY A 127 8.80 -14.70 -3.40
CA GLY A 127 8.21 -13.76 -2.45
C GLY A 127 9.21 -12.85 -1.76
N GLY A 128 8.72 -11.71 -1.28
CA GLY A 128 9.55 -10.68 -0.65
C GLY A 128 10.04 -11.00 0.78
N TYR A 129 9.54 -12.08 1.40
CA TYR A 129 9.98 -12.46 2.75
C TYR A 129 11.20 -13.39 2.71
N ALA A 130 12.18 -12.99 1.90
CA ALA A 130 13.42 -13.72 1.70
C ALA A 130 14.61 -12.77 1.57
N GLU A 131 15.79 -13.24 1.95
CA GLU A 131 17.06 -12.48 1.80
C GLU A 131 17.47 -12.29 0.34
N VAL A 132 16.91 -13.12 -0.57
CA VAL A 132 17.09 -13.05 -2.02
C VAL A 132 15.72 -13.21 -2.69
N ASN A 133 15.49 -12.46 -3.76
CA ASN A 133 14.25 -12.55 -4.52
C ASN A 133 14.55 -12.63 -6.03
N TYR A 134 13.76 -13.42 -6.75
CA TYR A 134 13.77 -13.51 -8.21
C TYR A 134 12.48 -12.90 -8.76
N THR A 135 12.63 -11.79 -9.47
CA THR A 135 11.49 -11.06 -10.07
C THR A 135 11.72 -10.91 -11.57
N PRO A 136 10.68 -11.03 -12.43
CA PRO A 136 10.80 -10.67 -13.83
C PRO A 136 11.36 -9.25 -13.99
N LEU A 137 12.32 -9.07 -14.90
CA LEU A 137 12.93 -7.75 -15.14
C LEU A 137 11.89 -6.68 -15.52
N SER A 138 10.83 -7.09 -16.23
CA SER A 138 9.69 -6.22 -16.55
C SER A 138 8.96 -5.64 -15.33
N ASN A 139 9.08 -6.27 -14.17
CA ASN A 139 8.43 -5.90 -12.92
C ASN A 139 9.37 -5.25 -11.90
N LEU A 140 10.60 -4.95 -12.30
CA LEU A 140 11.53 -4.20 -11.48
C LEU A 140 11.51 -2.72 -11.87
N VAL A 141 11.40 -1.86 -10.89
CA VAL A 141 11.47 -0.40 -11.06
C VAL A 141 12.71 0.12 -10.35
N LYS A 142 13.60 0.76 -11.11
CA LYS A 142 14.82 1.37 -10.57
C LYS A 142 14.48 2.50 -9.61
N ILE A 143 15.08 2.47 -8.43
CA ILE A 143 15.02 3.55 -7.44
C ILE A 143 16.04 4.62 -7.84
N PRO A 144 15.66 5.90 -7.99
CA PRO A 144 16.59 7.00 -8.19
C PRO A 144 17.70 7.03 -7.14
N SER A 145 18.92 7.34 -7.57
CA SER A 145 20.11 7.28 -6.70
C SER A 145 20.09 8.27 -5.52
N GLU A 146 19.28 9.32 -5.59
CA GLU A 146 19.06 10.30 -4.54
C GLU A 146 18.14 9.82 -3.40
N LEU A 147 17.44 8.70 -3.60
CA LEU A 147 16.55 8.12 -2.61
C LEU A 147 17.24 7.03 -1.77
N ASP A 148 17.02 7.06 -0.46
CA ASP A 148 17.39 5.97 0.44
C ASP A 148 16.45 4.77 0.17
N PRO A 149 16.94 3.63 -0.32
CA PRO A 149 16.10 2.49 -0.68
C PRO A 149 15.39 1.87 0.54
N ALA A 150 16.00 1.90 1.72
CA ALA A 150 15.37 1.40 2.94
C ALA A 150 14.18 2.29 3.37
N MET A 151 14.31 3.61 3.26
CA MET A 151 13.21 4.54 3.46
C MET A 151 12.12 4.34 2.41
N THR A 152 12.51 4.17 1.14
CA THR A 152 11.58 3.92 0.03
C THR A 152 10.73 2.66 0.25
N ALA A 153 11.27 1.62 0.89
CA ALA A 153 10.53 0.40 1.21
C ALA A 153 9.34 0.63 2.17
N THR A 154 9.35 1.70 2.96
CA THR A 154 8.26 1.97 3.94
C THR A 154 6.90 2.05 3.27
N PHE A 155 6.82 2.61 2.08
CA PHE A 155 5.57 2.74 1.34
C PHE A 155 5.61 2.15 -0.08
N ALA A 156 6.42 1.13 -0.31
CA ALA A 156 6.58 0.50 -1.64
C ALA A 156 5.27 -0.08 -2.23
N CYS A 157 4.30 -0.43 -1.38
CA CYS A 157 2.93 -0.79 -1.79
C CYS A 157 1.91 0.28 -1.36
N PRO A 158 1.89 0.76 -0.10
CA PRO A 158 0.92 1.76 0.32
C PRO A 158 0.98 3.07 -0.47
N GLY A 159 2.16 3.48 -0.91
CA GLY A 159 2.36 4.66 -1.74
C GLY A 159 1.67 4.54 -3.10
N PRO A 160 2.05 3.57 -3.93
CA PRO A 160 1.38 3.30 -5.19
C PRO A 160 -0.13 3.07 -5.06
N THR A 161 -0.58 2.34 -4.02
CA THR A 161 -2.02 2.11 -3.74
C THR A 161 -2.79 3.43 -3.55
N ALA A 162 -2.26 4.34 -2.74
CA ALA A 162 -2.90 5.63 -2.52
C ALA A 162 -2.85 6.48 -3.79
N ILE A 163 -1.70 6.56 -4.47
CA ILE A 163 -1.54 7.31 -5.73
C ILE A 163 -2.52 6.82 -6.78
N HIS A 164 -2.67 5.49 -6.94
CA HIS A 164 -3.63 4.91 -7.88
C HIS A 164 -5.05 5.43 -7.63
N SER A 165 -5.47 5.49 -6.36
CA SER A 165 -6.80 6.03 -6.00
C SER A 165 -6.99 7.47 -6.45
N PHE A 166 -5.97 8.34 -6.27
CA PHE A 166 -6.00 9.72 -6.75
C PHE A 166 -5.96 9.80 -8.28
N CYS A 167 -5.20 8.92 -8.94
CA CYS A 167 -5.17 8.84 -10.41
C CYS A 167 -6.54 8.42 -11.00
N LEU A 168 -7.30 7.56 -10.32
CA LEU A 168 -8.67 7.23 -10.73
C LEU A 168 -9.58 8.48 -10.66
N ALA A 169 -9.43 9.31 -9.63
CA ALA A 169 -10.16 10.58 -9.54
C ALA A 169 -9.76 11.53 -10.67
N GLU A 170 -8.47 11.69 -10.97
CA GLU A 170 -7.99 12.51 -12.09
C GLU A 170 -8.57 12.04 -13.44
N ARG A 171 -8.59 10.72 -13.69
CA ARG A 171 -9.21 10.13 -14.89
C ARG A 171 -10.72 10.43 -14.99
N ALA A 172 -11.39 10.57 -13.84
CA ALA A 172 -12.79 10.99 -13.75
C ALA A 172 -12.99 12.53 -13.86
N GLY A 173 -11.92 13.29 -14.15
CA GLY A 173 -11.97 14.75 -14.25
C GLY A 173 -12.06 15.47 -12.92
N ILE A 174 -11.66 14.82 -11.82
CA ILE A 174 -11.67 15.36 -10.45
C ILE A 174 -10.26 15.82 -10.08
N SER A 175 -10.15 17.01 -9.51
CA SER A 175 -8.90 17.54 -8.95
C SER A 175 -9.09 18.01 -7.52
N PHE A 176 -8.03 17.92 -6.73
CA PHE A 176 -7.98 18.37 -5.34
C PHE A 176 -6.90 19.44 -5.19
N GLY A 177 -7.09 20.39 -4.28
CA GLY A 177 -6.13 21.49 -4.08
C GLY A 177 -6.54 22.39 -2.91
N GLY A 178 -6.12 23.65 -2.93
CA GLY A 178 -6.19 24.61 -1.84
C GLY A 178 -7.58 24.90 -1.24
N ASP A 179 -8.66 24.53 -1.92
CA ASP A 179 -10.02 24.66 -1.40
C ASP A 179 -10.59 23.34 -0.84
N THR A 180 -9.87 22.23 -1.00
CA THR A 180 -10.33 20.89 -0.62
C THR A 180 -10.25 20.67 0.90
N VAL A 181 -11.35 20.30 1.52
CA VAL A 181 -11.41 19.72 2.87
C VAL A 181 -11.48 18.20 2.74
N ALA A 182 -10.46 17.52 3.22
CA ALA A 182 -10.32 16.08 3.11
C ALA A 182 -10.44 15.36 4.46
N VAL A 183 -11.01 14.17 4.42
CA VAL A 183 -11.03 13.21 5.54
C VAL A 183 -10.30 11.94 5.13
N VAL A 184 -9.38 11.48 5.96
CA VAL A 184 -8.75 10.15 5.84
C VAL A 184 -9.25 9.27 6.97
N GLN A 185 -9.95 8.19 6.64
CA GLN A 185 -10.42 7.20 7.61
C GLN A 185 -9.36 6.13 7.81
N GLY A 186 -8.77 6.10 9.01
CA GLY A 186 -7.70 5.17 9.37
C GLY A 186 -6.29 5.75 9.21
N MET A 187 -5.35 5.15 9.94
CA MET A 187 -3.94 5.56 10.00
C MET A 187 -3.02 4.33 9.86
N GLY A 188 -3.41 3.38 9.00
CA GLY A 188 -2.52 2.37 8.50
C GLY A 188 -1.54 2.97 7.47
N PRO A 189 -0.63 2.16 6.90
CA PRO A 189 0.36 2.68 5.94
C PRO A 189 -0.26 3.45 4.76
N VAL A 190 -1.37 2.97 4.21
CA VAL A 190 -2.09 3.64 3.10
C VAL A 190 -2.66 4.99 3.54
N GLY A 191 -3.28 5.06 4.73
CA GLY A 191 -3.81 6.31 5.28
C GLY A 191 -2.72 7.32 5.60
N CYS A 192 -1.59 6.88 6.16
CA CYS A 192 -0.42 7.73 6.40
C CYS A 192 0.11 8.33 5.10
N PHE A 193 0.27 7.50 4.06
CA PHE A 193 0.75 8.01 2.77
C PHE A 193 -0.27 8.94 2.10
N ALA A 194 -1.56 8.62 2.17
CA ALA A 194 -2.62 9.49 1.64
C ALA A 194 -2.59 10.89 2.28
N MET A 195 -2.35 11.00 3.59
CA MET A 195 -2.20 12.29 4.27
C MET A 195 -0.97 13.05 3.81
N LEU A 196 0.19 12.38 3.66
CA LEU A 196 1.41 12.99 3.09
C LEU A 196 1.16 13.50 1.67
N TYR A 197 0.47 12.72 0.86
CA TYR A 197 0.16 13.06 -0.53
C TYR A 197 -0.80 14.26 -0.62
N LEU A 198 -1.88 14.26 0.18
CA LEU A 198 -2.81 15.38 0.28
C LEU A 198 -2.12 16.65 0.77
N LYS A 199 -1.19 16.55 1.73
CA LYS A 199 -0.40 17.68 2.21
C LYS A 199 0.47 18.28 1.10
N ALA A 200 1.08 17.43 0.28
CA ALA A 200 1.86 17.87 -0.88
C ALA A 200 0.99 18.52 -1.97
N MET A 201 -0.28 18.11 -2.09
CA MET A 201 -1.27 18.76 -2.97
C MET A 201 -1.77 20.10 -2.41
N CYS A 202 -1.30 20.52 -1.23
CA CYS A 202 -1.70 21.75 -0.54
C CYS A 202 -3.21 21.86 -0.31
N VAL A 203 -3.90 20.77 0.02
CA VAL A 203 -5.32 20.82 0.36
C VAL A 203 -5.55 21.70 1.60
N LYS A 204 -6.72 22.30 1.69
CA LYS A 204 -7.08 23.30 2.72
C LYS A 204 -7.01 22.73 4.13
N LYS A 205 -7.54 21.52 4.32
CA LYS A 205 -7.61 20.88 5.63
C LYS A 205 -7.68 19.37 5.50
N ILE A 206 -6.97 18.66 6.37
CA ILE A 206 -6.96 17.21 6.45
C ILE A 206 -7.41 16.78 7.84
N TYR A 207 -8.54 16.09 7.91
CA TYR A 207 -9.00 15.37 9.09
C TYR A 207 -8.54 13.92 9.01
N ASN A 208 -8.10 13.35 10.14
CA ASN A 208 -7.89 11.93 10.26
C ASN A 208 -8.85 11.32 11.28
N ILE A 209 -9.68 10.36 10.86
CA ILE A 209 -10.60 9.65 11.76
C ILE A 209 -9.93 8.35 12.20
N LEU A 210 -9.83 8.17 13.52
CA LEU A 210 -9.33 6.97 14.18
C LEU A 210 -10.38 6.40 15.12
N ARG A 211 -10.34 5.08 15.33
CA ARG A 211 -11.20 4.48 16.35
C ARG A 211 -10.72 4.87 17.74
N LYS A 212 -9.41 4.66 18.00
CA LYS A 212 -8.75 4.99 19.26
C LYS A 212 -7.35 5.51 18.97
N ALA A 213 -6.95 6.55 19.70
CA ALA A 213 -5.61 7.12 19.59
C ALA A 213 -5.10 7.56 20.98
N ASP A 214 -3.86 7.24 21.26
CA ASP A 214 -3.10 7.88 22.33
C ASP A 214 -2.38 9.14 21.81
N SER A 215 -1.73 9.88 22.71
CA SER A 215 -1.01 11.11 22.36
C SER A 215 0.07 10.91 21.31
N LYS A 216 0.77 9.78 21.33
CA LYS A 216 1.82 9.45 20.35
C LYS A 216 1.23 9.26 18.95
N LYS A 217 0.09 8.57 18.87
CA LYS A 217 -0.60 8.32 17.61
C LYS A 217 -1.18 9.60 17.02
N ILE A 218 -1.71 10.49 17.88
CA ILE A 218 -2.18 11.82 17.47
C ILE A 218 -1.03 12.67 16.94
N GLU A 219 0.10 12.70 17.64
CA GLU A 219 1.29 13.43 17.20
C GLU A 219 1.80 12.90 15.86
N LEU A 220 1.83 11.58 15.69
CA LEU A 220 2.25 10.96 14.45
C LEU A 220 1.29 11.29 13.30
N ALA A 221 -0.03 11.28 13.53
CA ALA A 221 -1.02 11.68 12.53
C ALA A 221 -0.80 13.13 12.05
N LYS A 222 -0.53 14.04 12.98
CA LYS A 222 -0.18 15.43 12.66
C LYS A 222 1.13 15.52 11.86
N ARG A 223 2.13 14.73 12.25
CA ARG A 223 3.42 14.70 11.56
C ARG A 223 3.29 14.21 10.10
N VAL A 224 2.39 13.27 9.80
CA VAL A 224 2.13 12.82 8.43
C VAL A 224 1.14 13.68 7.66
N GLY A 225 0.62 14.78 8.26
CA GLY A 225 -0.14 15.79 7.55
C GLY A 225 -1.55 16.06 8.03
N ALA A 226 -2.07 15.33 9.04
CA ALA A 226 -3.38 15.65 9.60
C ALA A 226 -3.35 17.01 10.31
N ASP A 227 -4.27 17.91 9.96
CA ASP A 227 -4.47 19.16 10.69
C ASP A 227 -5.28 18.91 11.97
N GLU A 228 -6.18 17.92 11.94
CA GLU A 228 -6.98 17.52 13.09
C GLU A 228 -7.23 16.01 13.12
N VAL A 229 -7.17 15.42 14.31
CA VAL A 229 -7.43 14.00 14.55
C VAL A 229 -8.71 13.87 15.35
N LEU A 230 -9.64 13.07 14.84
CA LEU A 230 -10.95 12.80 15.44
C LEU A 230 -10.98 11.34 15.93
N CYS A 231 -11.32 11.12 17.19
CA CYS A 231 -11.27 9.81 17.82
C CYS A 231 -12.67 9.31 18.14
N LEU A 232 -13.11 8.23 17.47
CA LEU A 232 -14.45 7.68 17.59
C LEU A 232 -14.78 7.22 19.02
N ASP A 233 -13.82 6.61 19.73
CA ASP A 233 -14.05 6.12 21.09
C ASP A 233 -14.14 7.28 22.12
N ASP A 234 -13.58 8.46 21.80
CA ASP A 234 -13.55 9.62 22.72
C ASP A 234 -14.68 10.62 22.42
N GLU A 235 -14.94 10.91 21.15
CA GLU A 235 -15.86 11.96 20.71
C GLU A 235 -17.23 11.42 20.29
N GLY A 236 -17.29 10.15 19.88
CA GLY A 236 -18.48 9.50 19.32
C GLY A 236 -18.71 9.80 17.83
N GLU A 237 -19.29 8.83 17.13
CA GLU A 237 -19.51 8.90 15.67
C GLU A 237 -20.45 10.06 15.28
N GLU A 238 -21.51 10.29 16.05
CA GLU A 238 -22.50 11.33 15.77
C GLU A 238 -21.90 12.74 15.85
N ALA A 239 -21.09 13.01 16.89
CA ALA A 239 -20.43 14.30 17.07
C ALA A 239 -19.40 14.57 15.97
N ILE A 240 -18.59 13.56 15.62
CA ILE A 240 -17.63 13.65 14.52
C ILE A 240 -18.36 13.90 13.19
N THR A 241 -19.42 13.17 12.92
CA THR A 241 -20.24 13.34 11.71
C THR A 241 -20.81 14.74 11.61
N ALA A 242 -21.43 15.24 12.70
CA ALA A 242 -21.99 16.60 12.76
C ALA A 242 -20.92 17.68 12.53
N LYS A 243 -19.74 17.51 13.14
CA LYS A 243 -18.60 18.41 12.95
C LYS A 243 -18.15 18.48 11.49
N LEU A 244 -17.99 17.33 10.84
CA LEU A 244 -17.54 17.25 9.45
C LEU A 244 -18.62 17.74 8.47
N GLN A 245 -19.90 17.51 8.78
CA GLN A 245 -21.02 18.07 8.01
C GLN A 245 -21.10 19.59 8.09
N ALA A 246 -20.59 20.21 9.16
CA ALA A 246 -20.54 21.66 9.31
C ALA A 246 -19.44 22.33 8.43
N GLU A 247 -18.50 21.57 7.89
CA GLU A 247 -17.48 22.10 6.98
C GLU A 247 -18.10 22.68 5.69
N ASN A 248 -17.34 23.54 5.01
CA ASN A 248 -17.78 24.22 3.80
C ASN A 248 -19.14 24.95 3.96
N GLY A 249 -19.37 25.58 5.12
CA GLY A 249 -20.60 26.31 5.39
C GLY A 249 -21.84 25.42 5.61
N GLY A 250 -21.63 24.21 6.11
CA GLY A 250 -22.70 23.25 6.38
C GLY A 250 -22.99 22.29 5.22
N LEU A 251 -22.11 22.26 4.21
CA LEU A 251 -22.27 21.37 3.07
C LEU A 251 -21.61 20.00 3.27
N GLY A 252 -20.61 19.90 4.15
CA GLY A 252 -19.81 18.71 4.37
C GLY A 252 -18.42 18.78 3.70
N VAL A 253 -17.67 17.69 3.74
CA VAL A 253 -16.30 17.62 3.23
C VAL A 253 -16.25 17.29 1.72
N ASP A 254 -15.17 17.69 1.05
CA ASP A 254 -15.00 17.49 -0.39
C ASP A 254 -14.57 16.07 -0.74
N LEU A 255 -13.67 15.51 0.06
CA LEU A 255 -13.03 14.23 -0.15
C LEU A 255 -13.08 13.38 1.13
N CYS A 256 -13.47 12.13 0.98
CA CYS A 256 -13.23 11.09 1.96
C CYS A 256 -12.34 10.01 1.34
N PHE A 257 -11.28 9.61 2.05
CA PHE A 257 -10.34 8.55 1.65
C PHE A 257 -10.44 7.41 2.67
N GLU A 258 -10.98 6.26 2.27
CA GLU A 258 -11.17 5.11 3.12
C GLU A 258 -9.92 4.23 3.13
N ALA A 259 -9.19 4.19 4.23
CA ALA A 259 -8.00 3.38 4.45
C ALA A 259 -8.07 2.54 5.73
N SER A 260 -9.25 2.42 6.35
CA SER A 260 -9.42 1.67 7.58
C SER A 260 -9.76 0.20 7.37
N GLY A 261 -10.40 -0.13 6.23
CA GLY A 261 -10.95 -1.43 5.92
C GLY A 261 -12.13 -1.83 6.82
N ALA A 262 -12.69 -0.90 7.59
CA ALA A 262 -13.83 -1.15 8.45
C ALA A 262 -15.14 -0.90 7.67
N PRO A 263 -16.07 -1.88 7.57
CA PRO A 263 -17.33 -1.69 6.85
C PRO A 263 -18.12 -0.45 7.31
N ALA A 264 -18.14 -0.17 8.62
CA ALA A 264 -18.83 1.01 9.18
C ALA A 264 -18.31 2.35 8.62
N ALA A 265 -17.04 2.43 8.23
CA ALA A 265 -16.45 3.63 7.65
C ALA A 265 -17.14 4.05 6.35
N ILE A 266 -17.68 3.08 5.57
CA ILE A 266 -18.39 3.37 4.32
C ILE A 266 -19.63 4.22 4.56
N LYS A 267 -20.44 3.85 5.57
CA LYS A 267 -21.64 4.63 5.92
C LYS A 267 -21.24 6.05 6.36
N GLN A 268 -20.29 6.16 7.26
CA GLN A 268 -19.80 7.46 7.74
C GLN A 268 -19.26 8.34 6.59
N GLY A 269 -18.46 7.76 5.67
CA GLY A 269 -17.94 8.50 4.51
C GLY A 269 -19.05 9.07 3.62
N ILE A 270 -20.13 8.30 3.36
CA ILE A 270 -21.28 8.76 2.60
C ILE A 270 -22.00 9.90 3.34
N ASP A 271 -22.12 9.81 4.67
CA ASP A 271 -22.86 10.78 5.49
C ASP A 271 -22.14 12.15 5.57
N ILE A 272 -20.81 12.17 5.64
CA ILE A 272 -20.03 13.40 5.82
C ILE A 272 -19.72 14.16 4.50
N LEU A 273 -19.79 13.49 3.36
CA LEU A 273 -19.49 14.11 2.07
C LEU A 273 -20.55 15.14 1.68
N ARG A 274 -20.11 16.27 1.12
CA ARG A 274 -20.98 17.28 0.51
C ARG A 274 -21.59 16.78 -0.80
N ASN A 275 -22.51 17.56 -1.35
CA ASN A 275 -22.99 17.33 -2.72
C ASN A 275 -21.83 17.36 -3.71
N ARG A 276 -21.79 16.37 -4.61
CA ARG A 276 -20.68 16.09 -5.55
C ARG A 276 -19.35 15.80 -4.85
N GLY A 277 -19.38 15.41 -3.57
CA GLY A 277 -18.22 14.95 -2.85
C GLY A 277 -17.67 13.63 -3.41
N VAL A 278 -16.40 13.39 -3.18
CA VAL A 278 -15.65 12.25 -3.72
C VAL A 278 -15.29 11.28 -2.60
N TYR A 279 -15.57 10.01 -2.82
CA TYR A 279 -15.20 8.93 -1.92
C TYR A 279 -14.21 7.98 -2.62
N LEU A 280 -12.95 7.99 -2.21
CA LEU A 280 -11.93 7.06 -2.66
C LEU A 280 -11.87 5.87 -1.70
N VAL A 281 -12.03 4.65 -2.22
CA VAL A 281 -12.20 3.44 -1.39
C VAL A 281 -11.17 2.37 -1.73
N PRO A 282 -9.89 2.50 -1.32
CA PRO A 282 -8.89 1.44 -1.43
C PRO A 282 -8.88 0.45 -0.27
N GLY A 283 -9.44 0.81 0.91
CA GLY A 283 -9.25 0.05 2.14
C GLY A 283 -10.13 -1.19 2.29
N GLN A 284 -11.22 -1.32 1.54
CA GLN A 284 -12.15 -2.46 1.61
C GLN A 284 -11.63 -3.67 0.82
N TYR A 285 -10.44 -4.13 1.11
CA TYR A 285 -9.71 -5.15 0.33
C TYR A 285 -9.90 -6.59 0.84
N SER A 286 -10.74 -6.83 1.83
CA SER A 286 -11.03 -8.18 2.33
C SER A 286 -12.49 -8.33 2.73
N PHE A 287 -12.96 -9.59 2.78
CA PHE A 287 -14.31 -9.92 3.26
C PHE A 287 -14.41 -9.72 4.78
N SER A 288 -14.50 -8.45 5.21
CA SER A 288 -14.59 -8.04 6.64
C SER A 288 -16.01 -7.82 7.12
N GLY A 289 -17.01 -8.20 6.33
CA GLY A 289 -18.43 -8.02 6.60
C GLY A 289 -19.08 -6.96 5.72
N GLY A 290 -20.36 -6.69 5.94
CA GLY A 290 -21.15 -5.69 5.24
C GLY A 290 -21.57 -4.54 6.16
N VAL A 291 -22.11 -3.49 5.56
CA VAL A 291 -22.74 -2.36 6.26
C VAL A 291 -23.99 -1.94 5.53
N GLU A 292 -25.03 -1.57 6.29
CA GLU A 292 -26.23 -0.98 5.71
C GLU A 292 -26.01 0.51 5.42
N ILE A 293 -26.31 0.91 4.19
CA ILE A 293 -26.24 2.31 3.74
C ILE A 293 -27.60 2.78 3.26
N GLN A 294 -27.78 4.08 3.16
CA GLN A 294 -28.93 4.72 2.55
C GLN A 294 -28.61 5.09 1.09
N PRO A 295 -28.96 4.24 0.10
CA PRO A 295 -28.50 4.44 -1.27
C PRO A 295 -28.99 5.73 -1.92
N GLN A 296 -30.15 6.27 -1.46
CA GLN A 296 -30.66 7.55 -1.93
C GLN A 296 -29.69 8.72 -1.66
N LEU A 297 -28.82 8.63 -0.65
CA LEU A 297 -27.82 9.67 -0.38
C LEU A 297 -26.78 9.77 -1.51
N ILE A 298 -26.46 8.65 -2.16
CA ILE A 298 -25.57 8.65 -3.32
C ILE A 298 -26.19 9.49 -4.44
N THR A 299 -27.50 9.30 -4.72
CA THR A 299 -28.23 10.04 -5.75
C THR A 299 -28.46 11.50 -5.35
N PHE A 300 -28.97 11.76 -4.15
CA PHE A 300 -29.33 13.13 -3.71
C PHE A 300 -28.13 14.04 -3.59
N LYS A 301 -27.00 13.49 -3.16
CA LYS A 301 -25.72 14.24 -3.10
C LYS A 301 -24.93 14.15 -4.40
N ALA A 302 -25.37 13.38 -5.42
CA ALA A 302 -24.61 13.10 -6.64
C ALA A 302 -23.15 12.71 -6.34
N LEU A 303 -22.94 11.79 -5.40
CA LEU A 303 -21.61 11.38 -4.93
C LEU A 303 -20.82 10.66 -6.02
N GLN A 304 -19.51 10.81 -5.98
CA GLN A 304 -18.56 10.08 -6.82
C GLN A 304 -17.81 9.08 -5.94
N ILE A 305 -18.20 7.80 -6.00
CA ILE A 305 -17.60 6.72 -5.23
C ILE A 305 -16.69 5.91 -6.16
N LEU A 306 -15.39 5.92 -5.89
CA LEU A 306 -14.37 5.28 -6.70
C LEU A 306 -13.70 4.16 -5.89
N GLY A 307 -13.97 2.91 -6.26
CA GLY A 307 -13.22 1.76 -5.75
C GLY A 307 -11.82 1.71 -6.36
N SER A 308 -10.84 1.36 -5.57
CA SER A 308 -9.44 1.23 -6.00
C SER A 308 -8.88 -0.08 -5.47
N SER A 309 -8.61 -1.03 -6.37
CA SER A 309 -8.29 -2.40 -5.97
C SER A 309 -6.79 -2.68 -5.89
N GLN A 310 -6.05 -2.31 -6.89
CA GLN A 310 -4.64 -2.65 -7.08
C GLN A 310 -3.92 -1.37 -7.54
N TYR A 311 -2.64 -1.47 -7.84
CA TYR A 311 -1.85 -0.43 -8.50
C TYR A 311 -1.07 -1.04 -9.66
N SER A 312 -0.49 -0.20 -10.49
CA SER A 312 0.34 -0.61 -11.61
C SER A 312 1.76 -0.07 -11.46
N MET A 313 2.65 -0.54 -12.31
CA MET A 313 4.03 -0.05 -12.38
C MET A 313 4.11 1.47 -12.62
N VAL A 314 3.12 2.06 -13.28
CA VAL A 314 3.02 3.52 -13.46
C VAL A 314 2.87 4.22 -12.11
N ASP A 315 2.08 3.64 -11.21
CA ASP A 315 1.87 4.20 -9.87
C ASP A 315 3.11 4.04 -8.98
N VAL A 316 3.88 2.96 -9.16
CA VAL A 316 5.20 2.79 -8.50
C VAL A 316 6.17 3.88 -8.96
N ARG A 317 6.22 4.21 -10.26
CA ARG A 317 7.05 5.31 -10.77
C ARG A 317 6.61 6.66 -10.22
N LYS A 318 5.30 6.94 -10.20
CA LYS A 318 4.75 8.16 -9.58
C LYS A 318 5.06 8.25 -8.08
N TYR A 319 5.10 7.12 -7.38
CA TYR A 319 5.54 7.08 -5.98
C TYR A 319 7.00 7.52 -5.83
N LEU A 320 7.90 7.03 -6.68
CA LEU A 320 9.30 7.46 -6.68
C LEU A 320 9.44 8.94 -7.06
N GLU A 321 8.70 9.41 -8.05
CA GLU A 321 8.62 10.84 -8.43
C GLU A 321 8.13 11.70 -7.26
N PHE A 322 7.10 11.24 -6.54
CA PHE A 322 6.62 11.92 -5.32
C PHE A 322 7.72 12.03 -4.28
N LEU A 323 8.47 10.97 -4.01
CA LEU A 323 9.56 10.99 -3.05
C LEU A 323 10.66 11.97 -3.47
N CYS A 324 11.08 11.96 -4.74
CA CYS A 324 12.07 12.90 -5.26
C CYS A 324 11.60 14.37 -5.14
N ALA A 325 10.31 14.63 -5.43
CA ALA A 325 9.74 15.97 -5.36
C ALA A 325 9.50 16.47 -3.92
N ASN A 326 9.48 15.58 -2.92
CA ASN A 326 9.11 15.90 -1.54
C ASN A 326 10.15 15.43 -0.51
N PRO A 327 11.43 15.87 -0.60
CA PRO A 327 12.50 15.41 0.30
C PRO A 327 12.23 15.75 1.77
N GLN A 328 11.42 16.77 2.07
CA GLN A 328 11.00 17.15 3.42
C GLN A 328 10.18 16.06 4.14
N THR A 329 9.65 15.06 3.41
CA THR A 329 8.89 13.95 3.98
C THR A 329 9.75 12.76 4.39
N HIS A 330 11.01 12.69 3.93
CA HIS A 330 11.86 11.50 4.03
C HIS A 330 12.10 11.08 5.49
N ASP A 331 12.46 12.01 6.39
CA ASP A 331 12.69 11.69 7.81
C ASP A 331 11.42 11.18 8.49
N THR A 332 10.26 11.73 8.10
CA THR A 332 8.98 11.26 8.60
C THR A 332 8.71 9.83 8.12
N ILE A 333 8.87 9.56 6.83
CA ILE A 333 8.66 8.24 6.24
C ILE A 333 9.59 7.20 6.87
N LYS A 334 10.87 7.52 7.01
CA LYS A 334 11.87 6.65 7.63
C LYS A 334 11.49 6.28 9.07
N ALA A 335 10.98 7.23 9.84
CA ALA A 335 10.58 7.03 11.24
C ALA A 335 9.32 6.16 11.41
N LEU A 336 8.56 5.88 10.34
CA LEU A 336 7.38 5.01 10.37
C LEU A 336 7.73 3.52 10.26
N GLY A 337 8.91 3.19 9.76
CA GLY A 337 9.39 1.82 9.60
C GLY A 337 9.90 1.22 10.90
N SER A 338 9.45 0.01 11.23
CA SER A 338 9.98 -0.82 12.32
C SER A 338 10.66 -2.04 11.72
N LEU A 339 11.95 -2.21 12.00
CA LEU A 339 12.80 -3.20 11.35
C LEU A 339 12.86 -4.51 12.14
N TYR A 340 12.74 -5.63 11.43
CA TYR A 340 12.88 -7.00 11.95
C TYR A 340 13.74 -7.82 10.99
N SER A 341 14.53 -8.76 11.50
CA SER A 341 15.18 -9.74 10.64
C SER A 341 14.14 -10.65 9.98
N VAL A 342 14.42 -11.16 8.77
CA VAL A 342 13.61 -12.23 8.15
C VAL A 342 13.44 -13.41 9.11
N SER A 343 14.42 -13.68 9.95
CA SER A 343 14.37 -14.74 10.97
C SER A 343 13.35 -14.48 12.09
N ASP A 344 12.97 -13.21 12.32
CA ASP A 344 12.04 -12.78 13.36
C ASP A 344 10.61 -12.58 12.82
N ILE A 345 10.28 -13.17 11.67
CA ILE A 345 9.01 -12.99 10.94
C ILE A 345 7.77 -13.16 11.81
N ASN A 346 7.75 -14.17 12.70
CA ASN A 346 6.58 -14.42 13.54
C ASN A 346 6.35 -13.27 14.54
N GLN A 347 7.42 -12.75 15.16
CA GLN A 347 7.33 -11.56 16.00
C GLN A 347 6.91 -10.31 15.21
N ALA A 348 7.47 -10.12 14.01
CA ALA A 348 7.10 -9.04 13.11
C ALA A 348 5.60 -9.06 12.76
N PHE A 349 5.06 -10.25 12.48
CA PHE A 349 3.63 -10.45 12.19
C PHE A 349 2.74 -10.21 13.41
N ASP A 350 3.13 -10.70 14.59
CA ASP A 350 2.39 -10.47 15.82
C ASP A 350 2.31 -9.00 16.18
N ASP A 351 3.40 -8.25 16.03
CA ASP A 351 3.44 -6.81 16.27
C ASP A 351 2.64 -6.02 15.22
N ALA A 352 2.67 -6.44 13.95
CA ALA A 352 1.85 -5.87 12.90
C ALA A 352 0.35 -6.10 13.14
N LYS A 353 -0.07 -7.33 13.49
CA LYS A 353 -1.45 -7.67 13.86
C LYS A 353 -1.93 -6.88 15.08
N ALA A 354 -1.08 -6.72 16.07
CA ALA A 354 -1.36 -5.93 17.28
C ALA A 354 -1.35 -4.42 17.02
N ARG A 355 -1.04 -3.98 15.77
CA ARG A 355 -0.93 -2.56 15.37
C ARG A 355 0.04 -1.75 16.23
N LYS A 356 1.12 -2.39 16.70
CA LYS A 356 2.21 -1.72 17.44
C LYS A 356 3.04 -0.83 16.51
N ASN A 357 3.16 -1.22 15.25
CA ASN A 357 3.92 -0.52 14.22
C ASN A 357 2.97 0.13 13.21
N ILE A 358 3.39 1.24 12.61
CA ILE A 358 2.74 1.77 11.42
C ILE A 358 3.15 0.92 10.21
N LYS A 359 4.46 0.72 10.03
CA LYS A 359 4.96 -0.16 8.98
C LYS A 359 6.00 -1.12 9.54
N THR A 360 5.77 -2.40 9.38
CA THR A 360 6.72 -3.46 9.69
C THR A 360 7.53 -3.76 8.45
N LEU A 361 8.85 -3.77 8.58
CA LEU A 361 9.82 -4.02 7.51
C LEU A 361 10.73 -5.17 7.90
N LEU A 362 10.86 -6.14 7.01
CA LEU A 362 11.84 -7.22 7.12
C LEU A 362 13.14 -6.79 6.44
N VAL A 363 14.24 -7.02 7.12
CA VAL A 363 15.60 -6.76 6.65
C VAL A 363 16.46 -8.03 6.79
N LYS A 364 17.65 -8.04 6.16
CA LYS A 364 18.60 -9.16 6.23
C LYS A 364 19.14 -9.36 7.64
#